data_fb4fc9d66f3f71e9fff82e71ebcf19d5
#
_entry.id   fb4fc9d66f3f71e9fff82e71ebcf19d5
#
_cell.length_a   1.000
_cell.length_b   1.000
_cell.length_c   1.000
_cell.angle_alpha   90.00
_cell.angle_beta   90.00
_cell.angle_gamma   90.00
#
_symmetry.space_group_name_H-M   'P 1'
#
loop_
_entity.id
_entity.type
_entity.pdbx_description
1 polymer ?
#
loop_
_entity_poly.entity_id
_entity_poly.type
_entity_poly.pdbx_seq_one_letter_code
_entity_poly.pdbx_strand_id
1 'polypeptide(L)'
;MYDTFTEIPLSERIQRLHDASPLLIGVFDEHDMLRYANPAFRRALGLRPDAFMTWQDLMRLNHKQKVGTRIDSPDFEAWLASARSRRGKLPYRGFEVDRTDGRWHFMTESLAPDGWMLCVAVDITDVRADERSLRADRDGAWKAARTDALTGVSNRMHILQLLDEQLAQLRSGGQPCGIALIDLDHFKSVNDRYGHYGGDLVLRDFAHVAASTLRRVDGFGRLGGEEFLAVLPGVDRAELAAVVNRLHEAVRRSTPLPGHPGFHYSFSAGAGMLEGGEDALTNIRRVDHALYEAKGAGRDCCVMLT
;
A
#
# COMPACT_ATOMS: atom_id res chain seq x y z
N MET A 1 -59.84 39.88 10.22
CA MET A 1 -58.65 40.27 10.99
C MET A 1 -57.50 39.33 10.51
N TYR A 2 -56.77 39.77 9.48
CA TYR A 2 -55.65 38.98 8.95
C TYR A 2 -54.46 39.30 9.82
N ASP A 3 -53.94 38.27 10.48
CA ASP A 3 -52.71 38.34 11.27
C ASP A 3 -51.54 38.68 10.31
N THR A 4 -51.01 39.88 10.43
CA THR A 4 -49.81 40.27 9.74
C THR A 4 -48.61 39.51 10.32
N PHE A 5 -48.35 38.30 9.79
CA PHE A 5 -47.06 37.67 9.98
C PHE A 5 -45.97 38.63 9.49
N THR A 6 -45.25 39.26 10.41
CA THR A 6 -44.08 40.05 10.10
C THR A 6 -43.09 39.13 9.45
N GLU A 7 -42.99 39.12 8.12
CA GLU A 7 -42.01 38.30 7.39
C GLU A 7 -40.61 38.72 7.78
N ILE A 8 -39.89 37.77 8.37
CA ILE A 8 -38.49 37.93 8.70
C ILE A 8 -37.73 38.17 7.38
N PRO A 9 -36.91 39.25 7.26
CA PRO A 9 -36.15 39.54 6.08
C PRO A 9 -35.31 38.34 5.63
N LEU A 10 -35.16 38.09 4.34
CA LEU A 10 -34.40 36.96 3.78
C LEU A 10 -32.96 36.93 4.31
N SER A 11 -32.33 38.07 4.50
CA SER A 11 -30.99 38.20 5.07
C SER A 11 -30.91 37.63 6.49
N GLU A 12 -31.92 37.90 7.32
CA GLU A 12 -31.98 37.37 8.68
C GLU A 12 -32.27 35.87 8.67
N ARG A 13 -33.10 35.38 7.76
CA ARG A 13 -33.34 33.93 7.59
C ARG A 13 -32.05 33.20 7.18
N ILE A 14 -31.32 33.74 6.21
CA ILE A 14 -30.04 33.20 5.76
C ILE A 14 -29.06 33.14 6.95
N GLN A 15 -28.95 34.19 7.72
CA GLN A 15 -28.09 34.24 8.89
C GLN A 15 -28.47 33.17 9.91
N ARG A 16 -29.76 33.03 10.25
CA ARG A 16 -30.23 31.97 11.17
C ARG A 16 -29.93 30.56 10.66
N LEU A 17 -30.05 30.32 9.35
CA LEU A 17 -29.72 29.02 8.75
C LEU A 17 -28.19 28.76 8.83
N HIS A 18 -27.38 29.77 8.57
CA HIS A 18 -25.92 29.64 8.74
C HIS A 18 -25.53 29.38 10.21
N ASP A 19 -26.18 30.08 11.16
CA ASP A 19 -25.91 29.91 12.58
C ASP A 19 -26.30 28.52 13.10
N ALA A 20 -27.35 27.93 12.53
CA ALA A 20 -27.79 26.56 12.83
C ALA A 20 -26.99 25.46 12.10
N SER A 21 -26.19 25.84 11.08
CA SER A 21 -25.46 24.89 10.24
C SER A 21 -24.27 24.25 10.98
N PRO A 22 -24.04 22.93 10.84
CA PRO A 22 -22.83 22.28 11.31
C PRO A 22 -21.59 22.62 10.45
N LEU A 23 -21.78 23.16 9.26
CA LEU A 23 -20.68 23.60 8.41
C LEU A 23 -19.92 24.76 9.06
N LEU A 24 -18.63 24.81 8.85
CA LEU A 24 -17.83 25.98 9.27
C LEU A 24 -18.01 27.06 8.22
N ILE A 25 -18.63 28.17 8.57
CA ILE A 25 -18.90 29.27 7.65
C ILE A 25 -18.24 30.55 8.19
N GLY A 26 -17.35 31.13 7.37
CA GLY A 26 -16.68 32.40 7.68
C GLY A 26 -16.71 33.33 6.45
N VAL A 27 -16.91 34.62 6.68
CA VAL A 27 -16.88 35.65 5.62
C VAL A 27 -15.80 36.68 5.97
N PHE A 28 -14.94 36.95 5.01
CA PHE A 28 -13.86 37.92 5.10
C PHE A 28 -14.06 39.05 4.09
N ASP A 29 -13.69 40.25 4.47
CA ASP A 29 -13.73 41.40 3.55
C ASP A 29 -12.46 41.47 2.66
N GLU A 30 -12.39 42.52 1.82
CA GLU A 30 -11.28 42.81 0.89
C GLU A 30 -9.92 43.02 1.59
N HIS A 31 -9.94 43.30 2.90
CA HIS A 31 -8.74 43.42 3.75
C HIS A 31 -8.41 42.14 4.53
N ASP A 32 -9.07 41.00 4.18
CA ASP A 32 -8.97 39.70 4.83
C ASP A 32 -9.34 39.75 6.33
N MET A 33 -10.23 40.68 6.70
CA MET A 33 -10.78 40.84 8.04
C MET A 33 -12.05 39.95 8.16
N LEU A 34 -12.12 39.10 9.17
CA LEU A 34 -13.30 38.29 9.48
C LEU A 34 -14.48 39.18 9.84
N ARG A 35 -15.55 39.18 9.04
CA ARG A 35 -16.78 39.97 9.24
C ARG A 35 -17.94 39.14 9.77
N TYR A 36 -17.97 37.87 9.43
CA TYR A 36 -18.96 36.92 9.95
C TYR A 36 -18.32 35.55 10.16
N ALA A 37 -18.72 34.90 11.20
CA ALA A 37 -18.42 33.47 11.44
C ALA A 37 -19.58 32.87 12.23
N ASN A 38 -20.09 31.75 11.73
CA ASN A 38 -21.13 31.04 12.44
C ASN A 38 -20.59 30.37 13.72
N PRO A 39 -21.47 29.92 14.64
CA PRO A 39 -21.04 29.29 15.89
C PRO A 39 -20.15 28.07 15.69
N ALA A 40 -20.37 27.28 14.62
CA ALA A 40 -19.54 26.12 14.30
C ALA A 40 -18.10 26.54 13.95
N PHE A 41 -17.92 27.54 13.08
CA PHE A 41 -16.60 28.10 12.70
C PHE A 41 -15.88 28.64 13.93
N ARG A 42 -16.56 29.42 14.78
CA ARG A 42 -15.96 30.02 15.99
C ARG A 42 -15.45 28.95 16.95
N ARG A 43 -16.30 27.94 17.25
CA ARG A 43 -15.89 26.80 18.09
C ARG A 43 -14.69 26.05 17.50
N ALA A 44 -14.75 25.79 16.20
CA ALA A 44 -13.72 25.03 15.52
C ALA A 44 -12.34 25.72 15.56
N LEU A 45 -12.31 27.04 15.49
CA LEU A 45 -11.07 27.83 15.43
C LEU A 45 -10.74 28.56 16.75
N GLY A 46 -11.44 28.23 17.85
CA GLY A 46 -11.18 28.78 19.17
C GLY A 46 -11.45 30.29 19.29
N LEU A 47 -12.40 30.81 18.50
CA LEU A 47 -12.75 32.22 18.51
C LEU A 47 -13.82 32.55 19.56
N ARG A 48 -13.65 33.67 20.27
CA ARG A 48 -14.70 34.24 21.09
C ARG A 48 -15.87 34.75 20.23
N PRO A 49 -17.10 34.84 20.77
CA PRO A 49 -18.26 35.29 20.03
C PRO A 49 -18.12 36.68 19.37
N ASP A 50 -17.39 37.56 19.99
CA ASP A 50 -17.16 38.94 19.62
C ASP A 50 -15.82 39.19 18.89
N ALA A 51 -15.06 38.14 18.62
CA ALA A 51 -13.74 38.28 18.00
C ALA A 51 -13.86 38.58 16.50
N PHE A 52 -13.21 39.64 16.06
CA PHE A 52 -12.97 40.03 14.68
C PHE A 52 -11.46 40.24 14.51
N MET A 53 -10.87 39.64 13.52
CA MET A 53 -9.43 39.71 13.28
C MET A 53 -9.11 39.35 11.83
N THR A 54 -7.90 39.64 11.39
CA THR A 54 -7.45 39.22 10.07
C THR A 54 -7.27 37.68 10.03
N TRP A 55 -7.34 37.08 8.85
CA TRP A 55 -7.06 35.66 8.68
C TRP A 55 -5.66 35.31 9.17
N GLN A 56 -4.68 36.19 8.98
CA GLN A 56 -3.32 35.96 9.48
C GLN A 56 -3.26 35.88 11.00
N ASP A 57 -3.95 36.80 11.68
CA ASP A 57 -3.98 36.81 13.15
C ASP A 57 -4.74 35.58 13.70
N LEU A 58 -5.79 35.16 12.99
CA LEU A 58 -6.49 33.90 13.28
C LEU A 58 -5.54 32.70 13.18
N MET A 59 -4.72 32.61 12.13
CA MET A 59 -3.76 31.53 11.98
C MET A 59 -2.68 31.56 13.08
N ARG A 60 -2.18 32.75 13.46
CA ARG A 60 -1.25 32.94 14.57
C ARG A 60 -1.87 32.51 15.91
N LEU A 61 -3.13 32.90 16.14
CA LEU A 61 -3.87 32.50 17.34
C LEU A 61 -4.01 30.98 17.41
N ASN A 62 -4.44 30.35 16.30
CA ASN A 62 -4.61 28.91 16.21
C ASN A 62 -3.29 28.15 16.46
N HIS A 63 -2.20 28.59 15.83
CA HIS A 63 -0.88 27.99 16.03
C HIS A 63 -0.42 28.11 17.49
N LYS A 64 -0.56 29.29 18.10
CA LYS A 64 -0.20 29.55 19.49
C LYS A 64 -1.01 28.70 20.48
N GLN A 65 -2.32 28.59 20.25
CA GLN A 65 -3.23 27.87 21.15
C GLN A 65 -3.33 26.37 20.83
N LYS A 66 -2.73 25.90 19.74
CA LYS A 66 -2.85 24.53 19.20
C LYS A 66 -4.32 24.14 18.99
N VAL A 67 -5.11 25.06 18.43
CA VAL A 67 -6.53 24.86 18.11
C VAL A 67 -6.75 25.15 16.62
N GLY A 68 -7.74 24.54 16.00
CA GLY A 68 -8.09 24.76 14.60
C GLY A 68 -7.21 24.00 13.64
N THR A 69 -6.66 24.69 12.64
CA THR A 69 -5.80 24.07 11.62
C THR A 69 -4.51 23.54 12.21
N ARG A 70 -4.16 22.27 11.94
CA ARG A 70 -2.85 21.74 12.28
C ARG A 70 -1.81 22.30 11.33
N ILE A 71 -0.75 22.88 11.87
CA ILE A 71 0.34 23.48 11.11
C ILE A 71 1.64 22.84 11.61
N ASP A 72 2.08 21.80 10.89
CA ASP A 72 3.28 21.02 11.21
C ASP A 72 4.50 21.56 10.42
N SER A 73 4.70 22.87 10.44
CA SER A 73 5.87 23.51 9.83
C SER A 73 6.88 23.89 10.90
N PRO A 74 8.19 23.61 10.72
CA PRO A 74 9.22 24.08 11.63
C PRO A 74 9.37 25.61 11.62
N ASP A 75 8.97 26.26 10.52
CA ASP A 75 8.91 27.71 10.38
C ASP A 75 7.46 28.13 10.07
N PHE A 76 6.76 28.57 11.12
CA PHE A 76 5.37 29.00 11.02
C PHE A 76 5.20 30.26 10.17
N GLU A 77 6.10 31.24 10.25
CA GLU A 77 5.96 32.49 9.49
C GLU A 77 6.21 32.26 7.98
N ALA A 78 7.15 31.38 7.64
CA ALA A 78 7.34 30.96 6.25
C ALA A 78 6.10 30.22 5.70
N TRP A 79 5.49 29.35 6.50
CA TRP A 79 4.22 28.68 6.15
C TRP A 79 3.10 29.71 5.95
N LEU A 80 2.96 30.67 6.88
CA LEU A 80 1.93 31.70 6.83
C LEU A 80 2.07 32.58 5.59
N ALA A 81 3.29 32.99 5.26
CA ALA A 81 3.59 33.76 4.04
C ALA A 81 3.21 32.96 2.77
N SER A 82 3.55 31.67 2.72
CA SER A 82 3.19 30.77 1.63
C SER A 82 1.67 30.56 1.52
N ALA A 83 0.97 30.38 2.63
CA ALA A 83 -0.48 30.23 2.62
C ALA A 83 -1.19 31.50 2.16
N ARG A 84 -0.73 32.66 2.64
CA ARG A 84 -1.23 33.99 2.22
C ARG A 84 -1.02 34.26 0.73
N SER A 85 0.13 33.87 0.16
CA SER A 85 0.41 34.11 -1.27
C SER A 85 -0.55 33.40 -2.21
N ARG A 86 -1.25 32.36 -1.73
CA ARG A 86 -2.25 31.58 -2.49
C ARG A 86 -3.69 32.00 -2.21
N ARG A 87 -3.94 32.69 -1.09
CA ARG A 87 -5.27 33.09 -0.65
C ARG A 87 -5.81 34.25 -1.52
N GLY A 88 -7.06 34.15 -1.98
CA GLY A 88 -7.69 35.16 -2.83
C GLY A 88 -7.09 35.32 -4.22
N LYS A 89 -6.35 34.35 -4.75
CA LYS A 89 -5.75 34.39 -6.10
C LYS A 89 -6.62 33.74 -7.17
N LEU A 90 -7.58 32.95 -6.77
CA LEU A 90 -8.54 32.28 -7.64
C LEU A 90 -9.96 32.65 -7.21
N PRO A 91 -10.91 32.72 -8.16
CA PRO A 91 -12.32 32.96 -7.84
C PRO A 91 -12.91 31.87 -6.95
N TYR A 92 -12.38 30.63 -7.08
CA TYR A 92 -12.76 29.49 -6.28
C TYR A 92 -11.54 28.61 -6.03
N ARG A 93 -11.44 28.07 -4.81
CA ARG A 93 -10.41 27.12 -4.41
C ARG A 93 -10.99 26.13 -3.40
N GLY A 94 -10.67 24.84 -3.56
CA GLY A 94 -10.99 23.79 -2.60
C GLY A 94 -9.71 23.07 -2.16
N PHE A 95 -9.62 22.73 -0.87
CA PHE A 95 -8.48 22.01 -0.30
C PHE A 95 -8.85 21.36 1.04
N GLU A 96 -8.09 20.32 1.39
CA GLU A 96 -8.27 19.66 2.67
C GLU A 96 -7.47 20.33 3.78
N VAL A 97 -8.04 20.33 4.97
CA VAL A 97 -7.44 20.89 6.18
C VAL A 97 -7.43 19.83 7.28
N ASP A 98 -6.25 19.47 7.76
CA ASP A 98 -6.07 18.70 8.98
C ASP A 98 -6.21 19.61 10.19
N ARG A 99 -6.94 19.15 11.21
CA ARG A 99 -7.17 19.88 12.44
C ARG A 99 -6.45 19.27 13.64
N THR A 100 -6.19 20.10 14.63
CA THR A 100 -5.52 19.68 15.87
C THR A 100 -6.33 18.70 16.72
N ASP A 101 -7.66 18.65 16.52
CA ASP A 101 -8.56 17.69 17.18
C ASP A 101 -8.68 16.35 16.44
N GLY A 102 -7.88 16.13 15.38
CA GLY A 102 -7.86 14.91 14.58
C GLY A 102 -8.93 14.84 13.48
N ARG A 103 -9.76 15.86 13.34
CA ARG A 103 -10.76 15.94 12.28
C ARG A 103 -10.15 16.44 10.98
N TRP A 104 -10.79 16.05 9.87
CA TRP A 104 -10.45 16.52 8.54
C TRP A 104 -11.61 17.30 7.95
N HIS A 105 -11.30 18.44 7.39
CA HIS A 105 -12.30 19.27 6.71
C HIS A 105 -11.90 19.50 5.26
N PHE A 106 -12.89 19.47 4.36
CA PHE A 106 -12.72 20.01 3.02
C PHE A 106 -13.18 21.47 3.05
N MET A 107 -12.22 22.38 2.89
CA MET A 107 -12.42 23.84 2.90
C MET A 107 -12.57 24.34 1.48
N THR A 108 -13.56 25.19 1.25
CA THR A 108 -13.71 25.96 0.01
C THR A 108 -13.59 27.45 0.29
N GLU A 109 -12.96 28.16 -0.60
CA GLU A 109 -12.88 29.62 -0.63
C GLU A 109 -13.49 30.11 -1.93
N SER A 110 -14.51 30.97 -1.86
CA SER A 110 -15.16 31.64 -3.00
C SER A 110 -14.95 33.13 -2.88
N LEU A 111 -14.32 33.72 -3.87
CA LEU A 111 -14.00 35.15 -3.92
C LEU A 111 -15.03 35.87 -4.77
N ALA A 112 -15.67 36.90 -4.20
CA ALA A 112 -16.56 37.79 -4.92
C ALA A 112 -15.76 38.88 -5.68
N PRO A 113 -16.35 39.52 -6.73
CA PRO A 113 -15.66 40.54 -7.53
C PRO A 113 -15.21 41.78 -6.73
N ASP A 114 -15.88 42.07 -5.62
CA ASP A 114 -15.57 43.19 -4.70
C ASP A 114 -14.48 42.83 -3.66
N GLY A 115 -13.89 41.65 -3.77
CA GLY A 115 -12.82 41.20 -2.88
C GLY A 115 -13.28 40.48 -1.62
N TRP A 116 -14.60 40.37 -1.37
CA TRP A 116 -15.13 39.61 -0.25
C TRP A 116 -14.98 38.10 -0.50
N MET A 117 -14.71 37.36 0.58
CA MET A 117 -14.46 35.92 0.49
C MET A 117 -15.38 35.13 1.42
N LEU A 118 -16.06 34.16 0.87
CA LEU A 118 -16.80 33.15 1.62
C LEU A 118 -15.93 31.90 1.81
N CYS A 119 -15.71 31.51 3.06
CA CYS A 119 -15.06 30.26 3.44
C CYS A 119 -16.10 29.30 4.01
N VAL A 120 -16.21 28.10 3.41
CA VAL A 120 -17.08 27.04 3.90
C VAL A 120 -16.26 25.77 4.06
N ALA A 121 -16.41 25.10 5.20
CA ALA A 121 -15.77 23.79 5.40
C ALA A 121 -16.76 22.74 5.88
N VAL A 122 -16.64 21.55 5.30
CA VAL A 122 -17.39 20.37 5.67
C VAL A 122 -16.47 19.35 6.33
N ASP A 123 -16.94 18.70 7.40
CA ASP A 123 -16.23 17.61 8.04
C ASP A 123 -16.22 16.38 7.12
N ILE A 124 -15.03 15.89 6.77
CA ILE A 124 -14.81 14.72 5.91
C ILE A 124 -14.09 13.59 6.66
N THR A 125 -14.08 13.64 7.99
CA THR A 125 -13.33 12.70 8.83
C THR A 125 -13.76 11.26 8.57
N ASP A 126 -15.07 11.01 8.57
CA ASP A 126 -15.64 9.68 8.35
C ASP A 126 -15.37 9.20 6.92
N VAL A 127 -15.53 10.06 5.92
CA VAL A 127 -15.25 9.74 4.51
C VAL A 127 -13.79 9.31 4.32
N ARG A 128 -12.85 9.97 4.98
CA ARG A 128 -11.43 9.60 4.93
C ARG A 128 -11.11 8.32 5.71
N ALA A 129 -11.81 8.08 6.81
CA ALA A 129 -11.66 6.83 7.57
C ALA A 129 -12.13 5.64 6.73
N ASP A 130 -13.28 5.75 6.07
CA ASP A 130 -13.84 4.73 5.18
C ASP A 130 -12.91 4.45 3.99
N GLU A 131 -12.37 5.49 3.36
CA GLU A 131 -11.44 5.33 2.24
C GLU A 131 -10.14 4.61 2.65
N ARG A 132 -9.59 4.92 3.83
CA ARG A 132 -8.41 4.22 4.38
C ARG A 132 -8.71 2.77 4.71
N SER A 133 -9.86 2.49 5.33
CA SER A 133 -10.32 1.13 5.62
C SER A 133 -10.50 0.32 4.34
N LEU A 134 -11.18 0.89 3.34
CA LEU A 134 -11.41 0.23 2.05
C LEU A 134 -10.10 -0.06 1.30
N ARG A 135 -9.12 0.84 1.35
CA ARG A 135 -7.79 0.62 0.79
C ARG A 135 -7.04 -0.48 1.54
N ALA A 136 -7.06 -0.45 2.88
CA ALA A 136 -6.42 -1.47 3.70
C ALA A 136 -7.06 -2.86 3.48
N ASP A 137 -8.39 -2.93 3.41
CA ASP A 137 -9.12 -4.17 3.14
C ASP A 137 -8.83 -4.71 1.74
N ARG A 138 -8.80 -3.83 0.72
CA ARG A 138 -8.43 -4.19 -0.64
C ARG A 138 -6.99 -4.70 -0.71
N ASP A 139 -6.04 -4.01 -0.09
CA ASP A 139 -4.62 -4.38 -0.12
C ASP A 139 -4.40 -5.67 0.68
N GLY A 140 -5.14 -5.88 1.77
CA GLY A 140 -5.18 -7.12 2.54
C GLY A 140 -5.74 -8.29 1.72
N ALA A 141 -6.90 -8.09 1.08
CA ALA A 141 -7.51 -9.08 0.20
C ALA A 141 -6.61 -9.42 -1.01
N TRP A 142 -5.97 -8.43 -1.59
CA TRP A 142 -5.04 -8.60 -2.72
C TRP A 142 -3.80 -9.40 -2.32
N LYS A 143 -3.25 -9.11 -1.13
CA LYS A 143 -2.12 -9.87 -0.59
C LYS A 143 -2.53 -11.31 -0.26
N ALA A 144 -3.66 -11.51 0.40
CA ALA A 144 -4.17 -12.85 0.73
C ALA A 144 -4.46 -13.68 -0.53
N ALA A 145 -4.96 -13.06 -1.60
CA ALA A 145 -5.22 -13.75 -2.86
C ALA A 145 -3.96 -14.19 -3.60
N ARG A 146 -2.78 -13.62 -3.31
CA ARG A 146 -1.55 -13.82 -4.09
C ARG A 146 -0.41 -14.46 -3.32
N THR A 147 -0.47 -14.53 -1.99
CA THR A 147 0.61 -15.08 -1.17
C THR A 147 0.20 -16.39 -0.52
N ASP A 148 1.16 -17.28 -0.32
CA ASP A 148 1.01 -18.47 0.52
C ASP A 148 1.02 -18.04 2.00
N ALA A 149 0.00 -18.42 2.75
CA ALA A 149 -0.21 -17.97 4.11
C ALA A 149 0.89 -18.45 5.08
N LEU A 150 1.54 -19.58 4.79
CA LEU A 150 2.60 -20.13 5.64
C LEU A 150 3.94 -19.45 5.39
N THR A 151 4.31 -19.32 4.12
CA THR A 151 5.66 -18.94 3.69
C THR A 151 5.80 -17.47 3.26
N GLY A 152 4.69 -16.81 2.94
CA GLY A 152 4.68 -15.41 2.51
C GLY A 152 5.17 -15.15 1.08
N VAL A 153 5.63 -16.17 0.35
CA VAL A 153 5.96 -16.10 -1.07
C VAL A 153 4.68 -16.17 -1.93
N SER A 154 4.80 -16.06 -3.25
CA SER A 154 3.61 -16.21 -4.12
C SER A 154 2.93 -17.56 -3.88
N ASN A 155 1.60 -17.54 -3.84
CA ASN A 155 0.83 -18.80 -3.83
C ASN A 155 0.79 -19.40 -5.24
N ARG A 156 0.24 -20.63 -5.35
CA ARG A 156 0.13 -21.37 -6.61
C ARG A 156 -0.50 -20.54 -7.72
N MET A 157 -1.60 -19.85 -7.44
CA MET A 157 -2.31 -19.08 -8.46
C MET A 157 -1.44 -17.94 -9.00
N HIS A 158 -0.81 -17.18 -8.12
CA HIS A 158 -0.01 -16.03 -8.50
C HIS A 158 1.27 -16.40 -9.24
N ILE A 159 1.99 -17.46 -8.81
CA ILE A 159 3.23 -17.86 -9.50
C ILE A 159 2.94 -18.42 -10.90
N LEU A 160 1.82 -19.14 -11.10
CA LEU A 160 1.39 -19.58 -12.42
C LEU A 160 0.98 -18.41 -13.31
N GLN A 161 0.31 -17.39 -12.77
CA GLN A 161 0.03 -16.15 -13.49
C GLN A 161 1.32 -15.46 -13.95
N LEU A 162 2.33 -15.34 -13.08
CA LEU A 162 3.63 -14.77 -13.45
C LEU A 162 4.31 -15.58 -14.56
N LEU A 163 4.20 -16.89 -14.54
CA LEU A 163 4.72 -17.75 -15.60
C LEU A 163 4.02 -17.47 -16.95
N ASP A 164 2.68 -17.37 -16.95
CA ASP A 164 1.91 -17.05 -18.16
C ASP A 164 2.27 -15.67 -18.71
N GLU A 165 2.47 -14.67 -17.84
CA GLU A 165 2.91 -13.33 -18.23
C GLU A 165 4.31 -13.36 -18.89
N GLN A 166 5.25 -14.16 -18.38
CA GLN A 166 6.57 -14.33 -18.98
C GLN A 166 6.51 -15.06 -20.32
N LEU A 167 5.66 -16.07 -20.45
CA LEU A 167 5.42 -16.73 -21.74
C LEU A 167 4.84 -15.77 -22.78
N ALA A 168 3.91 -14.92 -22.41
CA ALA A 168 3.35 -13.91 -23.31
C ALA A 168 4.43 -12.89 -23.74
N GLN A 169 5.30 -12.47 -22.84
CA GLN A 169 6.44 -11.60 -23.17
C GLN A 169 7.42 -12.29 -24.12
N LEU A 170 7.78 -13.54 -23.85
CA LEU A 170 8.70 -14.31 -24.71
C LEU A 170 8.15 -14.46 -26.13
N ARG A 171 6.83 -14.74 -26.30
CA ARG A 171 6.15 -14.83 -27.61
C ARG A 171 6.17 -13.51 -28.37
N SER A 172 6.21 -12.38 -27.69
CA SER A 172 6.28 -11.04 -28.31
C SER A 172 7.72 -10.57 -28.59
N GLY A 173 8.72 -11.45 -28.49
CA GLY A 173 10.12 -11.12 -28.70
C GLY A 173 10.83 -10.54 -27.47
N GLY A 174 10.27 -10.77 -26.29
CA GLY A 174 10.88 -10.40 -25.00
C GLY A 174 12.14 -11.18 -24.67
N GLN A 175 12.71 -10.89 -23.52
CA GLN A 175 13.94 -11.53 -23.03
C GLN A 175 13.71 -13.03 -22.72
N PRO A 176 14.76 -13.88 -22.82
CA PRO A 176 14.68 -15.26 -22.38
C PRO A 176 14.32 -15.34 -20.88
N CYS A 177 13.68 -16.43 -20.52
CA CYS A 177 13.27 -16.66 -19.14
C CYS A 177 13.58 -18.11 -18.76
N GLY A 178 14.19 -18.31 -17.60
CA GLY A 178 14.42 -19.62 -16.99
C GLY A 178 13.32 -19.95 -15.99
N ILE A 179 13.04 -21.25 -15.81
CA ILE A 179 12.20 -21.77 -14.73
C ILE A 179 12.91 -22.87 -13.96
N ALA A 180 12.63 -23.00 -12.68
CA ALA A 180 13.08 -24.11 -11.86
C ALA A 180 11.93 -24.60 -10.97
N LEU A 181 11.58 -25.87 -11.11
CA LEU A 181 10.70 -26.58 -10.19
C LEU A 181 11.53 -27.22 -9.09
N ILE A 182 11.16 -26.98 -7.86
CA ILE A 182 11.96 -27.29 -6.67
C ILE A 182 11.10 -28.09 -5.70
N ASP A 183 11.68 -29.09 -5.06
CA ASP A 183 11.04 -29.93 -4.05
C ASP A 183 12.01 -30.20 -2.90
N LEU A 184 11.55 -30.00 -1.65
CA LEU A 184 12.38 -30.21 -0.46
C LEU A 184 12.59 -31.72 -0.21
N ASP A 185 13.85 -32.11 -0.18
CA ASP A 185 14.22 -33.53 -0.02
C ASP A 185 13.79 -34.08 1.34
N HIS A 186 13.20 -35.29 1.31
CA HIS A 186 12.80 -36.02 2.51
C HIS A 186 11.89 -35.23 3.47
N PHE A 187 11.09 -34.28 2.96
CA PHE A 187 10.26 -33.42 3.80
C PHE A 187 9.27 -34.17 4.68
N LYS A 188 8.75 -35.32 4.20
CA LYS A 188 7.94 -36.21 5.04
C LYS A 188 8.72 -36.67 6.28
N SER A 189 9.99 -37.06 6.14
CA SER A 189 10.83 -37.46 7.28
C SER A 189 11.08 -36.34 8.27
N VAL A 190 11.12 -35.11 7.80
CA VAL A 190 11.17 -33.90 8.67
C VAL A 190 9.90 -33.82 9.52
N ASN A 191 8.71 -33.92 8.89
CA ASN A 191 7.44 -33.93 9.59
C ASN A 191 7.34 -35.10 10.60
N ASP A 192 7.73 -36.30 10.19
CA ASP A 192 7.68 -37.52 11.04
C ASP A 192 8.58 -37.36 12.27
N ARG A 193 9.74 -36.68 12.15
CA ARG A 193 10.73 -36.54 13.23
C ARG A 193 10.49 -35.33 14.12
N TYR A 194 10.09 -34.17 13.54
CA TYR A 194 10.01 -32.89 14.24
C TYR A 194 8.57 -32.34 14.31
N GLY A 195 7.59 -33.15 13.87
CA GLY A 195 6.19 -32.74 13.79
C GLY A 195 5.91 -31.74 12.67
N HIS A 196 4.64 -31.47 12.40
CA HIS A 196 4.23 -30.50 11.38
C HIS A 196 4.77 -29.09 11.65
N TYR A 197 4.91 -28.71 12.92
CA TYR A 197 5.51 -27.40 13.26
C TYR A 197 6.98 -27.31 12.82
N GLY A 198 7.76 -28.38 12.96
CA GLY A 198 9.13 -28.46 12.45
C GLY A 198 9.18 -28.34 10.91
N GLY A 199 8.28 -29.05 10.22
CA GLY A 199 8.12 -28.88 8.77
C GLY A 199 7.75 -27.47 8.35
N ASP A 200 6.84 -26.81 9.08
CA ASP A 200 6.47 -25.41 8.83
C ASP A 200 7.65 -24.45 8.97
N LEU A 201 8.52 -24.67 9.95
CA LEU A 201 9.76 -23.90 10.12
C LEU A 201 10.72 -24.08 8.94
N VAL A 202 10.87 -25.31 8.44
CA VAL A 202 11.71 -25.60 7.26
C VAL A 202 11.13 -24.92 6.01
N LEU A 203 9.83 -24.98 5.79
CA LEU A 203 9.18 -24.30 4.65
C LEU A 203 9.36 -22.78 4.71
N ARG A 204 9.20 -22.17 5.88
CA ARG A 204 9.43 -20.72 6.06
C ARG A 204 10.87 -20.34 5.85
N ASP A 205 11.79 -21.14 6.35
CA ASP A 205 13.22 -20.91 6.17
C ASP A 205 13.62 -21.00 4.69
N PHE A 206 13.17 -22.03 3.98
CA PHE A 206 13.43 -22.18 2.56
C PHE A 206 12.90 -20.99 1.76
N ALA A 207 11.68 -20.55 2.04
CA ALA A 207 11.08 -19.40 1.39
C ALA A 207 11.90 -18.11 1.67
N HIS A 208 12.36 -17.92 2.90
CA HIS A 208 13.19 -16.77 3.29
C HIS A 208 14.56 -16.81 2.60
N VAL A 209 15.23 -17.96 2.58
CA VAL A 209 16.52 -18.17 1.91
C VAL A 209 16.38 -17.89 0.41
N ALA A 210 15.34 -18.42 -0.23
CA ALA A 210 15.06 -18.18 -1.64
C ALA A 210 14.81 -16.70 -1.94
N ALA A 211 13.94 -16.04 -1.16
CA ALA A 211 13.65 -14.61 -1.32
C ALA A 211 14.89 -13.72 -1.14
N SER A 212 15.85 -14.13 -0.29
CA SER A 212 17.12 -13.42 -0.07
C SER A 212 18.14 -13.68 -1.17
N THR A 213 18.03 -14.80 -1.88
CA THR A 213 18.98 -15.26 -2.92
C THR A 213 18.57 -14.77 -4.30
N LEU A 214 17.26 -14.69 -4.56
CA LEU A 214 16.67 -14.28 -5.83
C LEU A 214 16.60 -12.76 -5.96
N ARG A 215 16.56 -12.27 -7.20
CA ARG A 215 16.41 -10.84 -7.49
C ARG A 215 14.95 -10.41 -7.29
N ARG A 216 14.72 -9.14 -7.06
CA ARG A 216 13.36 -8.57 -6.91
C ARG A 216 12.45 -8.82 -8.13
N VAL A 217 13.02 -8.95 -9.31
CA VAL A 217 12.29 -9.21 -10.57
C VAL A 217 11.99 -10.69 -10.79
N ASP A 218 12.62 -11.58 -10.02
CA ASP A 218 12.40 -13.01 -10.12
C ASP A 218 11.07 -13.38 -9.44
N GLY A 219 10.29 -14.23 -10.07
CA GLY A 219 9.10 -14.84 -9.49
C GLY A 219 9.51 -16.02 -8.62
N PHE A 220 8.95 -16.13 -7.41
CA PHE A 220 9.11 -17.29 -6.55
C PHE A 220 7.82 -17.59 -5.81
N GLY A 221 7.34 -18.82 -5.86
CA GLY A 221 6.06 -19.20 -5.26
C GLY A 221 5.99 -20.69 -4.88
N ARG A 222 5.09 -20.97 -3.93
CA ARG A 222 4.79 -22.32 -3.46
C ARG A 222 3.63 -22.89 -4.27
N LEU A 223 3.84 -24.07 -4.89
CA LEU A 223 2.80 -24.77 -5.63
C LEU A 223 1.89 -25.62 -4.74
N GLY A 224 2.41 -26.10 -3.62
CA GLY A 224 1.71 -26.90 -2.64
C GLY A 224 2.65 -27.86 -1.92
N GLY A 225 2.32 -28.34 -0.72
CA GLY A 225 3.20 -29.21 0.05
C GLY A 225 4.59 -28.63 0.24
N GLU A 226 5.59 -29.32 -0.27
CA GLU A 226 7.00 -28.97 -0.27
C GLU A 226 7.52 -28.48 -1.63
N GLU A 227 6.63 -28.23 -2.60
CA GLU A 227 6.98 -27.86 -3.96
C GLU A 227 6.95 -26.34 -4.17
N PHE A 228 7.97 -25.81 -4.84
CA PHE A 228 8.12 -24.39 -5.19
C PHE A 228 8.49 -24.23 -6.67
N LEU A 229 8.12 -23.08 -7.24
CA LEU A 229 8.45 -22.69 -8.61
C LEU A 229 9.19 -21.37 -8.58
N ALA A 230 10.34 -21.31 -9.24
CA ALA A 230 11.04 -20.07 -9.57
C ALA A 230 10.84 -19.73 -11.06
N VAL A 231 10.59 -18.44 -11.34
CA VAL A 231 10.45 -17.88 -12.68
C VAL A 231 11.47 -16.74 -12.79
N LEU A 232 12.45 -16.86 -13.69
CA LEU A 232 13.65 -16.03 -13.73
C LEU A 232 13.76 -15.30 -15.06
N PRO A 233 13.18 -14.10 -15.20
CA PRO A 233 13.28 -13.30 -16.42
C PRO A 233 14.68 -12.79 -16.71
N GLY A 234 15.06 -12.74 -18.00
CA GLY A 234 16.32 -12.14 -18.44
C GLY A 234 17.56 -12.93 -18.02
N VAL A 235 17.43 -14.25 -17.84
CA VAL A 235 18.58 -15.14 -17.61
C VAL A 235 18.80 -16.04 -18.83
N ASP A 236 20.04 -16.36 -19.10
CA ASP A 236 20.43 -17.47 -19.96
C ASP A 236 20.55 -18.78 -19.17
N ARG A 237 20.88 -19.88 -19.86
CA ARG A 237 20.99 -21.20 -19.26
C ARG A 237 22.10 -21.29 -18.21
N ALA A 238 23.23 -20.61 -18.43
CA ALA A 238 24.35 -20.64 -17.51
C ALA A 238 24.04 -19.81 -16.23
N GLU A 239 23.37 -18.67 -16.40
CA GLU A 239 22.89 -17.83 -15.32
C GLU A 239 21.81 -18.54 -14.50
N LEU A 240 20.86 -19.25 -15.14
CA LEU A 240 19.87 -20.08 -14.47
C LEU A 240 20.55 -21.13 -13.57
N ALA A 241 21.51 -21.87 -14.11
CA ALA A 241 22.27 -22.86 -13.34
C ALA A 241 23.02 -22.22 -12.15
N ALA A 242 23.63 -21.05 -12.36
CA ALA A 242 24.33 -20.31 -11.31
C ALA A 242 23.38 -19.85 -10.20
N VAL A 243 22.16 -19.40 -10.53
CA VAL A 243 21.13 -19.03 -9.54
C VAL A 243 20.71 -20.21 -8.71
N VAL A 244 20.41 -21.36 -9.33
CA VAL A 244 20.00 -22.58 -8.60
C VAL A 244 21.14 -23.10 -7.70
N ASN A 245 22.39 -23.10 -8.18
CA ASN A 245 23.56 -23.50 -7.37
C ASN A 245 23.76 -22.57 -6.17
N ARG A 246 23.62 -21.25 -6.35
CA ARG A 246 23.67 -20.28 -5.25
C ARG A 246 22.58 -20.54 -4.19
N LEU A 247 21.39 -20.92 -4.64
CA LEU A 247 20.29 -21.30 -3.73
C LEU A 247 20.63 -22.57 -2.95
N HIS A 248 21.20 -23.64 -3.60
CA HIS A 248 21.67 -24.84 -2.92
C HIS A 248 22.68 -24.51 -1.83
N GLU A 249 23.70 -23.70 -2.13
CA GLU A 249 24.69 -23.30 -1.15
C GLU A 249 24.09 -22.50 0.01
N ALA A 250 23.12 -21.66 -0.25
CA ALA A 250 22.45 -20.88 0.80
C ALA A 250 21.63 -21.78 1.73
N VAL A 251 20.88 -22.75 1.17
CA VAL A 251 20.09 -23.72 1.93
C VAL A 251 20.98 -24.63 2.79
N ARG A 252 22.11 -25.12 2.26
CA ARG A 252 23.05 -25.95 3.02
C ARG A 252 23.63 -25.25 4.25
N ARG A 253 23.70 -23.91 4.25
CA ARG A 253 24.17 -23.10 5.39
C ARG A 253 23.06 -22.74 6.38
N SER A 254 21.82 -23.02 6.04
CA SER A 254 20.69 -22.66 6.90
C SER A 254 20.51 -23.64 8.07
N THR A 255 20.00 -23.13 9.18
CA THR A 255 19.70 -23.87 10.40
C THR A 255 18.28 -23.55 10.87
N PRO A 256 17.24 -24.10 10.22
CA PRO A 256 15.84 -23.69 10.39
C PRO A 256 15.22 -24.06 11.74
N LEU A 257 15.77 -25.05 12.44
CA LEU A 257 15.15 -25.60 13.65
C LEU A 257 15.81 -25.08 14.93
N PRO A 258 15.17 -24.22 15.72
CA PRO A 258 15.66 -23.80 17.03
C PRO A 258 15.91 -25.02 17.94
N GLY A 259 17.07 -25.08 18.59
CA GLY A 259 17.44 -26.22 19.45
C GLY A 259 18.04 -27.45 18.73
N HIS A 260 18.10 -27.42 17.40
CA HIS A 260 18.70 -28.44 16.56
C HIS A 260 19.75 -27.91 15.59
N PRO A 261 20.87 -27.34 16.06
CA PRO A 261 21.84 -26.65 15.19
C PRO A 261 22.56 -27.57 14.20
N GLY A 262 22.49 -28.86 14.42
CA GLY A 262 23.03 -29.90 13.50
C GLY A 262 22.03 -30.40 12.47
N PHE A 263 20.79 -29.87 12.45
CA PHE A 263 19.83 -30.23 11.43
C PHE A 263 20.05 -29.43 10.16
N HIS A 264 20.16 -30.10 9.04
CA HIS A 264 20.23 -29.53 7.71
C HIS A 264 19.20 -30.20 6.81
N TYR A 265 18.76 -29.51 5.82
CA TYR A 265 17.86 -29.99 4.78
C TYR A 265 18.42 -29.61 3.39
N SER A 266 17.94 -30.30 2.37
CA SER A 266 18.28 -30.05 0.99
C SER A 266 17.04 -29.98 0.12
N PHE A 267 17.24 -29.66 -1.13
CA PHE A 267 16.19 -29.73 -2.14
C PHE A 267 16.73 -30.30 -3.45
N SER A 268 15.85 -30.91 -4.22
CA SER A 268 16.09 -31.27 -5.60
C SER A 268 15.41 -30.29 -6.53
N ALA A 269 16.00 -30.02 -7.69
CA ALA A 269 15.42 -29.11 -8.69
C ALA A 269 15.52 -29.67 -10.10
N GLY A 270 14.48 -29.41 -10.89
CA GLY A 270 14.54 -29.51 -12.34
C GLY A 270 14.44 -28.11 -12.92
N ALA A 271 15.37 -27.72 -13.79
CA ALA A 271 15.41 -26.37 -14.35
C ALA A 271 15.60 -26.37 -15.88
N GLY A 272 15.08 -25.35 -16.55
CA GLY A 272 15.20 -25.21 -17.98
C GLY A 272 14.73 -23.84 -18.47
N MET A 273 15.03 -23.57 -19.73
CA MET A 273 14.55 -22.34 -20.37
C MET A 273 13.09 -22.50 -20.82
N LEU A 274 12.31 -21.42 -20.71
CA LEU A 274 10.94 -21.37 -21.23
C LEU A 274 10.94 -21.48 -22.75
N GLU A 275 10.06 -22.31 -23.26
CA GLU A 275 9.77 -22.47 -24.69
C GLU A 275 8.51 -21.70 -25.06
N GLY A 276 8.66 -20.62 -25.82
CA GLY A 276 7.53 -19.74 -26.19
C GLY A 276 6.45 -20.43 -27.03
N GLY A 277 6.78 -21.51 -27.72
CA GLY A 277 5.85 -22.32 -28.50
C GLY A 277 4.94 -23.25 -27.67
N GLU A 278 5.26 -23.40 -26.38
CA GLU A 278 4.54 -24.28 -25.44
C GLU A 278 3.69 -23.48 -24.45
N ASP A 279 2.68 -24.10 -23.85
CA ASP A 279 1.93 -23.51 -22.74
C ASP A 279 2.67 -23.67 -21.41
N ALA A 280 2.16 -22.99 -20.37
CA ALA A 280 2.78 -23.03 -19.04
C ALA A 280 2.84 -24.45 -18.46
N LEU A 281 1.79 -25.24 -18.67
CA LEU A 281 1.70 -26.59 -18.14
C LEU A 281 2.73 -27.52 -18.80
N THR A 282 2.93 -27.39 -20.09
CA THR A 282 3.95 -28.17 -20.84
C THR A 282 5.36 -27.81 -20.38
N ASN A 283 5.66 -26.53 -20.23
CA ASN A 283 6.93 -26.07 -19.70
C ASN A 283 7.20 -26.61 -18.26
N ILE A 284 6.17 -26.60 -17.40
CA ILE A 284 6.27 -27.16 -16.04
C ILE A 284 6.52 -28.68 -16.11
N ARG A 285 5.82 -29.44 -16.96
CA ARG A 285 6.05 -30.88 -17.11
C ARG A 285 7.47 -31.23 -17.56
N ARG A 286 8.08 -30.39 -18.37
CA ARG A 286 9.47 -30.59 -18.80
C ARG A 286 10.42 -30.52 -17.60
N VAL A 287 10.31 -29.46 -16.78
CA VAL A 287 11.16 -29.31 -15.59
C VAL A 287 10.78 -30.27 -14.48
N ASP A 288 9.52 -30.76 -14.40
CA ASP A 288 9.11 -31.82 -13.48
C ASP A 288 9.83 -33.16 -13.81
N HIS A 289 9.96 -33.50 -15.10
CA HIS A 289 10.75 -34.66 -15.52
C HIS A 289 12.21 -34.53 -15.08
N ALA A 290 12.82 -33.35 -15.24
CA ALA A 290 14.19 -33.10 -14.76
C ALA A 290 14.28 -33.15 -13.23
N LEU A 291 13.27 -32.69 -12.49
CA LEU A 291 13.20 -32.84 -11.03
C LEU A 291 13.12 -34.31 -10.61
N TYR A 292 12.34 -35.09 -11.33
CA TYR A 292 12.28 -36.55 -11.08
C TYR A 292 13.65 -37.23 -11.28
N GLU A 293 14.39 -36.84 -12.35
CA GLU A 293 15.77 -37.29 -12.57
C GLU A 293 16.72 -36.85 -11.43
N ALA A 294 16.61 -35.62 -10.94
CA ALA A 294 17.39 -35.11 -9.81
C ALA A 294 17.15 -35.98 -8.54
N LYS A 295 15.88 -36.27 -8.26
CA LYS A 295 15.52 -37.15 -7.13
C LYS A 295 16.07 -38.58 -7.31
N GLY A 296 16.09 -39.10 -8.55
CA GLY A 296 16.66 -40.42 -8.91
C GLY A 296 18.20 -40.44 -8.84
N ALA A 297 18.87 -39.36 -9.11
CA ALA A 297 20.34 -39.22 -9.07
C ALA A 297 20.94 -39.12 -7.66
N GLY A 298 20.10 -39.13 -6.62
CA GLY A 298 20.55 -39.11 -5.23
C GLY A 298 20.10 -37.86 -4.45
N ARG A 299 19.28 -37.02 -5.04
CA ARG A 299 18.78 -35.74 -4.45
C ARG A 299 19.87 -34.69 -4.25
N ASP A 300 19.53 -33.59 -3.52
CA ASP A 300 20.45 -32.45 -3.25
C ASP A 300 21.18 -31.97 -4.50
N CYS A 301 20.47 -31.92 -5.64
CA CYS A 301 21.03 -31.53 -6.94
C CYS A 301 19.98 -30.91 -7.84
N CYS A 302 20.46 -30.31 -8.91
CA CYS A 302 19.65 -29.78 -9.99
C CYS A 302 19.96 -30.49 -11.32
N VAL A 303 18.94 -30.94 -12.03
CA VAL A 303 19.05 -31.37 -13.42
C VAL A 303 18.59 -30.25 -14.32
N MET A 304 19.49 -29.87 -15.24
CA MET A 304 19.24 -28.84 -16.26
C MET A 304 18.77 -29.48 -17.57
N LEU A 305 17.59 -29.11 -18.04
CA LEU A 305 17.15 -29.53 -19.36
C LEU A 305 18.11 -29.04 -20.44
N THR A 306 18.41 -29.90 -21.41
CA THR A 306 19.28 -29.59 -22.57
C THR A 306 18.61 -28.67 -23.55
#